data_1bfbe714234db5358138d803727b125c
#
_entry.id   1bfbe714234db5358138d803727b125c
#
_cell.length_a   1.000
_cell.length_b   1.000
_cell.length_c   1.000
_cell.angle_alpha   90.00
_cell.angle_beta   90.00
_cell.angle_gamma   90.00
#
_symmetry.space_group_name_H-M   'P 1'
#
loop_
_entity.id
_entity.type
_entity.pdbx_description
1 polymer ?
#
loop_
_entity_poly.entity_id
_entity_poly.type
_entity_poly.pdbx_seq_one_letter_code
_entity_poly.pdbx_strand_id
1 'polypeptide(L)'
;INSQNFQSETDYFIWVDLKNFRVNIFKGSSKKWELIKSYICTIGKPATPTPKGTYTIGIKGLYFGVERGYKCWYYTQFKGNYLFHSIIYNLDGTVRDGRLGMALSDGCVRLERVNAKWIYDNIPEKTKVYIS
;
A
#
# COMPACT_ATOMS: atom_id res chain seq x y z
N ILE A 1 17.72 -4.20 0.20
CA ILE A 1 17.32 -2.92 0.80
C ILE A 1 18.48 -2.28 1.58
N ASN A 2 19.15 -3.03 2.41
CA ASN A 2 20.23 -2.47 3.22
C ASN A 2 21.54 -2.24 2.46
N SER A 3 21.68 -2.76 1.25
CA SER A 3 22.84 -2.48 0.38
C SER A 3 22.81 -1.05 -0.18
N GLN A 4 21.64 -0.42 -0.16
CA GLN A 4 21.44 0.96 -0.60
C GLN A 4 21.16 1.85 0.61
N ASN A 5 21.32 3.14 0.45
CA ASN A 5 21.14 4.11 1.52
C ASN A 5 19.71 4.66 1.55
N PHE A 6 18.73 3.80 1.72
CA PHE A 6 17.34 4.23 1.88
C PHE A 6 17.16 4.89 3.24
N GLN A 7 16.55 6.07 3.23
CA GLN A 7 16.26 6.85 4.44
C GLN A 7 14.76 7.11 4.54
N SER A 8 14.27 7.20 5.77
CA SER A 8 12.89 7.58 6.07
C SER A 8 12.90 8.54 7.27
N GLU A 9 11.97 9.49 7.27
CA GLU A 9 11.82 10.42 8.41
C GLU A 9 11.18 9.75 9.64
N THR A 10 10.74 8.50 9.50
CA THR A 10 10.16 7.71 10.59
C THR A 10 10.99 6.45 10.79
N ASP A 11 10.63 5.65 11.79
CA ASP A 11 11.27 4.36 12.04
C ASP A 11 10.82 3.27 11.07
N TYR A 12 10.01 3.61 10.06
CA TYR A 12 9.49 2.66 9.08
C TYR A 12 9.91 3.03 7.67
N PHE A 13 10.01 1.99 6.85
CA PHE A 13 10.28 2.10 5.41
C PHE A 13 9.43 1.05 4.69
N ILE A 14 8.80 1.42 3.58
CA ILE A 14 7.98 0.51 2.78
C ILE A 14 8.63 0.33 1.42
N TRP A 15 8.78 -0.94 1.01
CA TRP A 15 9.15 -1.30 -0.35
C TRP A 15 8.02 -2.08 -1.00
N VAL A 16 7.43 -1.53 -2.06
CA VAL A 16 6.46 -2.22 -2.88
C VAL A 16 7.20 -2.91 -4.02
N ASP A 17 7.23 -4.23 -3.97
CA ASP A 17 7.83 -5.08 -4.99
C ASP A 17 6.75 -5.44 -6.01
N LEU A 18 6.73 -4.72 -7.14
CA LEU A 18 5.71 -4.90 -8.17
C LEU A 18 5.84 -6.26 -8.87
N LYS A 19 7.06 -6.74 -9.04
CA LYS A 19 7.33 -8.02 -9.72
C LYS A 19 6.74 -9.19 -8.95
N ASN A 20 6.83 -9.18 -7.63
CA ASN A 20 6.39 -10.27 -6.78
C ASN A 20 5.06 -10.00 -6.06
N PHE A 21 4.41 -8.88 -6.33
CA PHE A 21 3.12 -8.48 -5.74
C PHE A 21 3.19 -8.47 -4.21
N ARG A 22 4.20 -7.77 -3.67
CA ARG A 22 4.40 -7.68 -2.23
C ARG A 22 4.55 -6.25 -1.75
N VAL A 23 3.91 -5.95 -0.62
CA VAL A 23 4.19 -4.77 0.17
C VAL A 23 5.06 -5.22 1.34
N ASN A 24 6.30 -4.78 1.35
CA ASN A 24 7.27 -5.14 2.37
C ASN A 24 7.46 -3.96 3.32
N ILE A 25 7.27 -4.21 4.61
CA ILE A 25 7.36 -3.18 5.65
C ILE A 25 8.57 -3.46 6.52
N PHE A 26 9.43 -2.46 6.63
CA PHE A 26 10.66 -2.52 7.40
C PHE A 26 10.60 -1.56 8.57
N LYS A 27 11.28 -1.91 9.64
CA LYS A 27 11.48 -1.05 10.80
C LYS A 27 12.98 -0.92 11.08
N GLY A 28 13.40 0.27 11.49
CA GLY A 28 14.81 0.53 11.81
C GLY A 28 15.29 1.88 11.31
N SER A 29 16.43 1.88 10.64
CA SER A 29 17.07 3.08 10.10
C SER A 29 17.89 2.72 8.86
N SER A 30 18.45 3.73 8.18
CA SER A 30 19.25 3.54 6.97
C SER A 30 20.29 2.44 7.16
N LYS A 31 20.33 1.50 6.22
CA LYS A 31 21.22 0.32 6.19
C LYS A 31 21.02 -0.68 7.34
N LYS A 32 20.02 -0.45 8.20
CA LYS A 32 19.69 -1.30 9.34
C LYS A 32 18.20 -1.63 9.35
N TRP A 33 17.59 -1.70 8.18
CA TRP A 33 16.17 -2.02 8.05
C TRP A 33 15.92 -3.50 8.30
N GLU A 34 14.95 -3.80 9.16
CA GLU A 34 14.50 -5.15 9.46
C GLU A 34 13.11 -5.36 8.86
N LEU A 35 12.95 -6.39 8.04
CA LEU A 35 11.66 -6.77 7.46
C LEU A 35 10.74 -7.29 8.56
N ILE A 36 9.63 -6.60 8.81
CA ILE A 36 8.67 -7.01 9.85
C ILE A 36 7.35 -7.52 9.25
N LYS A 37 6.98 -7.10 8.05
CA LYS A 37 5.76 -7.57 7.36
C LYS A 37 6.02 -7.68 5.87
N SER A 38 5.43 -8.71 5.25
CA SER A 38 5.41 -8.86 3.80
C SER A 38 4.01 -9.32 3.41
N TYR A 39 3.27 -8.45 2.72
CA TYR A 39 1.87 -8.68 2.39
C TYR A 39 1.71 -8.88 0.89
N ILE A 40 0.91 -9.89 0.50
CA ILE A 40 0.49 -10.01 -0.89
C ILE A 40 -0.41 -8.83 -1.25
N CYS A 41 -0.26 -8.31 -2.46
CA CYS A 41 -1.05 -7.16 -2.91
C CYS A 41 -1.47 -7.30 -4.37
N THR A 42 -2.43 -6.48 -4.77
CA THR A 42 -2.81 -6.25 -6.15
C THR A 42 -2.36 -4.85 -6.55
N ILE A 43 -1.77 -4.74 -7.71
CA ILE A 43 -1.19 -3.51 -8.24
C ILE A 43 -1.94 -3.03 -9.48
N GLY A 44 -1.53 -1.90 -10.05
CA GLY A 44 -2.11 -1.35 -11.26
C GLY A 44 -1.96 -2.29 -12.46
N LYS A 45 -3.02 -2.36 -13.28
CA LYS A 45 -2.98 -3.08 -14.56
C LYS A 45 -2.02 -2.37 -15.52
N PRO A 46 -1.57 -3.03 -16.62
CA PRO A 46 -0.60 -2.42 -17.54
C PRO A 46 -1.00 -1.06 -18.11
N ALA A 47 -2.29 -0.82 -18.32
CA ALA A 47 -2.78 0.48 -18.82
C ALA A 47 -2.76 1.59 -17.76
N THR A 48 -2.80 1.24 -16.48
CA THR A 48 -2.82 2.16 -15.34
C THR A 48 -1.85 1.66 -14.27
N PRO A 49 -0.54 1.63 -14.55
CA PRO A 49 0.42 1.01 -13.64
C PRO A 49 0.57 1.79 -12.34
N THR A 50 0.90 1.08 -11.28
CA THR A 50 1.36 1.70 -10.04
C THR A 50 2.68 2.42 -10.34
N PRO A 51 2.80 3.72 -10.03
CA PRO A 51 3.98 4.49 -10.42
C PRO A 51 5.22 4.07 -9.66
N LYS A 52 6.29 3.75 -10.39
CA LYS A 52 7.60 3.46 -9.81
C LYS A 52 8.23 4.75 -9.29
N GLY A 53 9.04 4.64 -8.27
CA GLY A 53 9.76 5.77 -7.71
C GLY A 53 9.75 5.78 -6.19
N THR A 54 10.09 6.93 -5.63
CA THR A 54 10.19 7.13 -4.19
C THR A 54 9.18 8.19 -3.76
N TYR A 55 8.36 7.84 -2.77
CA TYR A 55 7.28 8.67 -2.29
C TYR A 55 7.29 8.71 -0.76
N THR A 56 6.35 9.46 -0.19
CA THR A 56 6.16 9.51 1.27
C THR A 56 4.69 9.36 1.61
N ILE A 57 4.42 8.71 2.74
CA ILE A 57 3.08 8.54 3.27
C ILE A 57 2.47 9.92 3.59
N GLY A 58 1.26 10.13 3.12
CA GLY A 58 0.47 11.33 3.36
C GLY A 58 -0.73 11.08 4.24
N ILE A 59 -1.91 11.48 3.76
CA ILE A 59 -3.16 11.38 4.54
C ILE A 59 -3.68 9.94 4.60
N LYS A 60 -4.54 9.70 5.58
CA LYS A 60 -5.22 8.42 5.81
C LYS A 60 -6.70 8.65 5.99
N GLY A 61 -7.48 7.61 5.73
CA GLY A 61 -8.92 7.64 5.98
C GLY A 61 -9.49 6.25 6.21
N LEU A 62 -10.69 6.22 6.79
CA LEU A 62 -11.31 4.96 7.19
C LEU A 62 -11.83 4.17 5.99
N TYR A 63 -12.42 4.82 5.01
CA TYR A 63 -12.92 4.19 3.79
C TYR A 63 -13.18 5.23 2.70
N PHE A 64 -13.41 4.75 1.47
CA PHE A 64 -13.83 5.57 0.34
C PHE A 64 -14.65 4.73 -0.65
N GLY A 65 -15.27 5.40 -1.61
CA GLY A 65 -15.97 4.77 -2.75
C GLY A 65 -17.47 4.65 -2.59
N VAL A 66 -18.03 4.98 -1.43
CA VAL A 66 -19.46 4.81 -1.14
C VAL A 66 -20.35 5.52 -2.16
N GLU A 67 -19.99 6.72 -2.58
CA GLU A 67 -20.74 7.49 -3.60
C GLU A 67 -20.72 6.84 -4.98
N ARG A 68 -19.82 5.88 -5.21
CA ARG A 68 -19.71 5.10 -6.45
C ARG A 68 -20.30 3.71 -6.33
N GLY A 69 -20.91 3.37 -5.18
CA GLY A 69 -21.58 2.10 -4.97
C GLY A 69 -20.69 0.98 -4.48
N TYR A 70 -19.47 1.26 -4.00
CA TYR A 70 -18.58 0.28 -3.41
C TYR A 70 -17.89 0.85 -2.18
N LYS A 71 -17.10 0.04 -1.48
CA LYS A 71 -16.37 0.46 -0.30
C LYS A 71 -15.00 -0.18 -0.23
N CYS A 72 -13.97 0.65 -0.08
CA CYS A 72 -12.59 0.22 0.18
C CYS A 72 -12.18 0.79 1.54
N TRP A 73 -11.66 -0.08 2.41
CA TRP A 73 -11.33 0.26 3.80
C TRP A 73 -9.88 0.68 3.97
N TYR A 74 -9.61 1.51 4.96
CA TYR A 74 -8.29 1.82 5.49
C TYR A 74 -7.32 2.29 4.42
N TYR A 75 -7.57 3.45 3.83
CA TYR A 75 -6.66 3.99 2.85
C TYR A 75 -5.53 4.78 3.48
N THR A 76 -4.35 4.64 2.89
CA THR A 76 -3.14 5.36 3.27
C THR A 76 -2.50 5.86 1.98
N GLN A 77 -2.43 7.18 1.81
CA GLN A 77 -1.92 7.82 0.61
C GLN A 77 -0.40 7.74 0.54
N PHE A 78 0.14 7.44 -0.65
CA PHE A 78 1.59 7.57 -0.88
C PHE A 78 1.93 8.54 -2.01
N LYS A 79 0.97 8.87 -2.88
CA LYS A 79 1.17 9.87 -3.95
C LYS A 79 -0.18 10.28 -4.55
N GLY A 80 -0.58 11.57 -4.43
CA GLY A 80 -1.80 12.07 -5.06
C GLY A 80 -3.00 11.16 -4.80
N ASN A 81 -3.59 10.58 -5.86
CA ASN A 81 -4.71 9.65 -5.75
C ASN A 81 -4.28 8.19 -5.59
N TYR A 82 -2.99 7.91 -5.43
CA TYR A 82 -2.48 6.56 -5.26
C TYR A 82 -2.43 6.19 -3.78
N LEU A 83 -3.10 5.10 -3.43
CA LEU A 83 -3.34 4.69 -2.05
C LEU A 83 -2.98 3.23 -1.84
N PHE A 84 -2.57 2.89 -0.61
CA PHE A 84 -2.73 1.55 -0.07
C PHE A 84 -4.16 1.48 0.49
N HIS A 85 -4.92 0.43 0.17
CA HIS A 85 -6.26 0.24 0.72
C HIS A 85 -6.66 -1.24 0.64
N SER A 86 -7.82 -1.56 1.20
CA SER A 86 -8.33 -2.93 1.19
C SER A 86 -8.78 -3.37 -0.21
N ILE A 87 -9.06 -4.68 -0.33
CA ILE A 87 -9.85 -5.22 -1.44
C ILE A 87 -11.20 -4.51 -1.51
N ILE A 88 -11.91 -4.68 -2.61
CA ILE A 88 -13.17 -3.96 -2.86
C ILE A 88 -14.35 -4.72 -2.29
N TYR A 89 -15.18 -4.01 -1.53
CA TYR A 89 -16.43 -4.54 -0.94
C TYR A 89 -17.65 -3.89 -1.57
N ASN A 90 -18.75 -4.63 -1.60
CA ASN A 90 -20.07 -4.06 -1.88
C ASN A 90 -20.55 -3.27 -0.65
N LEU A 91 -21.55 -2.42 -0.83
CA LEU A 91 -22.09 -1.61 0.28
C LEU A 91 -22.73 -2.47 1.38
N ASP A 92 -23.20 -3.68 1.05
CA ASP A 92 -23.75 -4.62 2.03
C ASP A 92 -22.70 -5.38 2.84
N GLY A 93 -21.40 -5.12 2.57
CA GLY A 93 -20.28 -5.74 3.27
C GLY A 93 -19.74 -7.01 2.64
N THR A 94 -20.37 -7.52 1.59
CA THR A 94 -19.83 -8.68 0.85
C THR A 94 -18.67 -8.26 -0.04
N VAL A 95 -17.77 -9.22 -0.36
CA VAL A 95 -16.62 -8.96 -1.20
C VAL A 95 -17.09 -8.80 -2.66
N ARG A 96 -16.68 -7.70 -3.29
CA ARG A 96 -16.88 -7.48 -4.73
C ARG A 96 -15.72 -7.98 -5.57
N ASP A 97 -14.50 -7.62 -5.19
CA ASP A 97 -13.28 -8.06 -5.86
C ASP A 97 -12.19 -8.23 -4.82
N GLY A 98 -11.91 -9.49 -4.48
CA GLY A 98 -10.91 -9.85 -3.48
C GLY A 98 -9.64 -10.46 -4.06
N ARG A 99 -9.44 -10.34 -5.38
CA ARG A 99 -8.27 -10.94 -6.05
C ARG A 99 -6.99 -10.23 -5.63
N LEU A 100 -5.99 -11.02 -5.24
CA LEU A 100 -4.67 -10.54 -4.84
C LEU A 100 -3.58 -11.25 -5.65
N GLY A 101 -2.39 -10.63 -5.72
CA GLY A 101 -1.27 -11.17 -6.48
C GLY A 101 -1.41 -10.98 -7.98
N MET A 102 -2.12 -9.96 -8.41
CA MET A 102 -2.43 -9.68 -9.81
C MET A 102 -2.31 -8.19 -10.11
N ALA A 103 -2.23 -7.84 -11.39
CA ALA A 103 -2.19 -6.45 -11.86
C ALA A 103 -3.56 -6.06 -12.41
N LEU A 104 -4.43 -5.52 -11.56
CA LEU A 104 -5.85 -5.30 -11.86
C LEU A 104 -6.38 -3.90 -11.57
N SER A 105 -5.71 -3.11 -10.71
CA SER A 105 -6.24 -1.84 -10.24
C SER A 105 -5.99 -0.69 -11.23
N ASP A 106 -6.51 0.47 -10.89
CA ASP A 106 -6.25 1.71 -11.62
C ASP A 106 -4.97 2.42 -11.12
N GLY A 107 -4.11 1.71 -10.40
CA GLY A 107 -2.82 2.19 -9.90
C GLY A 107 -2.65 2.06 -8.40
N CYS A 108 -3.72 2.01 -7.63
CA CYS A 108 -3.65 1.80 -6.18
C CYS A 108 -3.16 0.39 -5.84
N VAL A 109 -2.66 0.23 -4.62
CA VAL A 109 -2.16 -1.03 -4.09
C VAL A 109 -3.22 -1.60 -3.15
N ARG A 110 -3.85 -2.71 -3.58
CA ARG A 110 -4.90 -3.40 -2.81
C ARG A 110 -4.30 -4.48 -1.93
N LEU A 111 -4.79 -4.58 -0.71
CA LEU A 111 -4.35 -5.52 0.33
C LEU A 111 -5.56 -6.21 0.95
N GLU A 112 -5.35 -7.34 1.61
CA GLU A 112 -6.38 -7.85 2.53
C GLU A 112 -6.72 -6.75 3.54
N ARG A 113 -7.99 -6.69 3.97
CA ARG A 113 -8.46 -5.63 4.87
C ARG A 113 -7.65 -5.54 6.16
N VAL A 114 -7.31 -6.67 6.76
CA VAL A 114 -6.52 -6.71 8.00
C VAL A 114 -5.13 -6.10 7.79
N ASN A 115 -4.55 -6.29 6.61
CA ASN A 115 -3.21 -5.78 6.28
C ASN A 115 -3.26 -4.28 5.94
N ALA A 116 -4.29 -3.85 5.22
CA ALA A 116 -4.54 -2.43 4.98
C ALA A 116 -4.74 -1.68 6.30
N LYS A 117 -5.47 -2.31 7.24
CA LYS A 117 -5.67 -1.76 8.59
C LYS A 117 -4.37 -1.63 9.36
N TRP A 118 -3.49 -2.62 9.27
CA TRP A 118 -2.20 -2.55 9.96
C TRP A 118 -1.37 -1.34 9.51
N ILE A 119 -1.33 -1.08 8.20
CA ILE A 119 -0.65 0.10 7.65
C ILE A 119 -1.33 1.38 8.15
N TYR A 120 -2.65 1.42 8.08
CA TYR A 120 -3.45 2.55 8.56
C TYR A 120 -3.19 2.85 10.04
N ASP A 121 -3.10 1.82 10.87
CA ASP A 121 -2.92 1.98 12.33
C ASP A 121 -1.49 2.31 12.71
N ASN A 122 -0.48 1.85 11.98
CA ASN A 122 0.90 1.82 12.45
C ASN A 122 1.90 2.67 11.65
N ILE A 123 1.67 2.88 10.36
CA ILE A 123 2.64 3.62 9.54
C ILE A 123 2.40 5.11 9.66
N PRO A 124 3.38 5.88 10.18
CA PRO A 124 3.21 7.33 10.32
C PRO A 124 3.27 8.06 8.98
N GLU A 125 2.68 9.24 8.94
CA GLU A 125 2.90 10.21 7.86
C GLU A 125 4.41 10.47 7.69
N LYS A 126 4.84 10.73 6.46
CA LYS A 126 6.24 10.95 6.07
C LYS A 126 7.11 9.70 6.01
N THR A 127 6.58 8.53 6.29
CA THR A 127 7.29 7.27 6.05
C THR A 127 7.64 7.16 4.56
N LYS A 128 8.87 6.78 4.26
CA LYS A 128 9.35 6.60 2.89
C LYS A 128 8.75 5.35 2.26
N VAL A 129 8.31 5.49 1.01
CA VAL A 129 7.80 4.39 0.17
C VAL A 129 8.63 4.32 -1.10
N TYR A 130 9.24 3.18 -1.37
CA TYR A 130 9.96 2.91 -2.60
C TYR A 130 9.18 1.87 -3.40
N ILE A 131 8.92 2.17 -4.67
CA ILE A 131 8.15 1.29 -5.56
C ILE A 131 9.02 0.93 -6.75
N SER A 132 9.25 -0.36 -6.93
CA SER A 132 10.08 -0.86 -8.03
C SER A 132 9.54 -2.14 -8.66
#